data_1889036daece376c951377f5c4117a16
#
_entry.id   1889036daece376c951377f5c4117a16
#
_cell.length_a   1.000
_cell.length_b   1.000
_cell.length_c   1.000
_cell.angle_alpha   90.00
_cell.angle_beta   90.00
_cell.angle_gamma   90.00
#
_symmetry.space_group_name_H-M   'P 1'
#
loop_
_entity.id
_entity.type
_entity.pdbx_description
1 polymer ?
#
loop_
_entity_poly.entity_id
_entity_poly.type
_entity_poly.pdbx_seq_one_letter_code
_entity_poly.pdbx_strand_id
1 'polypeptide(L)'
;MTTTKKSTSAKPTTKTKKLTPFEQETIEVLKQINEYKLAAEANVVSIIYKDPDLLRETNLTLEEFSNNVWRVFFTIASDLILVEKKNTLDIITVNLYLEKHKKLAAKVEEYGGYETIESATTYIKTENFDGYVHDLRKFNALVRLAKLGFPISKDKLADFNDMTAEEIYDEYTAYLNDTFVNIDQDVKSYDISYDIDELIEELDQGLAVGLSYYNMPILTKETGGQYIGSITLVGGLSNVGKSTFARTSILPSIIKEKEPIVIMLNEDGLKKWQRELLVFVVNNIIGFDLQKHVVRDGKYSTEVKQALKDAAQWIKDKTKNHIITVVPFKKYQTEKAIKTILKFSSMGVKYFLLDTFKMDAGKVTDNSWLEMQQNMVAINDVIKPESKNLHIMITFQLAKGSVKQRYYTQDNIGVSKNIIDPASTCIMIRDLYDDEKTGENRELHVYKLEGKNGKTKIPVKLEKDKRYQILFIVKNREGSANQFQIVVEHDMSRNIMKEIGITNVPIDF
;
A
#
# COMPACT_ATOMS: atom_id res chain seq x y z
N MET A 1 -81.09 -28.25 11.78
CA MET A 1 -80.18 -29.37 11.54
C MET A 1 -79.01 -28.82 10.75
N THR A 2 -77.88 -28.49 11.47
CA THR A 2 -76.72 -27.85 10.87
C THR A 2 -75.54 -28.85 11.00
N THR A 3 -75.10 -29.32 9.84
CA THR A 3 -74.02 -30.26 9.72
C THR A 3 -72.66 -29.54 9.62
N THR A 4 -71.86 -29.66 10.59
CA THR A 4 -70.46 -29.17 10.68
C THR A 4 -69.52 -30.07 9.87
N LYS A 5 -68.88 -29.54 8.80
CA LYS A 5 -67.77 -30.20 8.08
C LYS A 5 -66.46 -29.91 8.78
N LYS A 6 -65.79 -30.95 9.30
CA LYS A 6 -64.39 -30.94 9.75
C LYS A 6 -63.46 -30.82 8.53
N SER A 7 -62.69 -29.76 8.44
CA SER A 7 -61.57 -29.62 7.52
C SER A 7 -60.32 -30.29 8.09
N THR A 8 -59.85 -31.35 7.49
CA THR A 8 -58.54 -31.96 7.75
C THR A 8 -57.47 -31.18 7.04
N SER A 9 -56.62 -30.47 7.81
CA SER A 9 -55.42 -29.80 7.27
C SER A 9 -54.33 -30.85 7.02
N ALA A 10 -54.02 -31.09 5.75
CA ALA A 10 -52.84 -31.85 5.32
C ALA A 10 -51.59 -31.01 5.57
N LYS A 11 -50.64 -31.55 6.37
CA LYS A 11 -49.28 -31.00 6.49
C LYS A 11 -48.58 -31.08 5.12
N PRO A 12 -47.85 -30.04 4.69
CA PRO A 12 -47.06 -30.14 3.50
C PRO A 12 -45.87 -31.06 3.74
N THR A 13 -45.81 -32.18 3.04
CA THR A 13 -44.65 -33.05 2.93
C THR A 13 -43.57 -32.33 2.13
N THR A 14 -42.54 -31.82 2.79
CA THR A 14 -41.33 -31.30 2.16
C THR A 14 -40.68 -32.47 1.40
N LYS A 15 -40.81 -32.49 0.09
CA LYS A 15 -40.03 -33.39 -0.77
C LYS A 15 -38.58 -32.99 -0.66
N THR A 16 -37.76 -33.78 -0.01
CA THR A 16 -36.30 -33.68 -0.01
C THR A 16 -35.83 -33.80 -1.47
N LYS A 17 -35.35 -32.71 -2.03
CA LYS A 17 -34.76 -32.66 -3.38
C LYS A 17 -33.54 -33.56 -3.38
N LYS A 18 -33.51 -34.61 -4.20
CA LYS A 18 -32.32 -35.45 -4.38
C LYS A 18 -31.23 -34.56 -4.97
N LEU A 19 -30.09 -34.48 -4.27
CA LEU A 19 -28.89 -33.76 -4.72
C LEU A 19 -28.36 -34.38 -6.02
N THR A 20 -27.91 -33.56 -6.92
CA THR A 20 -27.18 -34.00 -8.14
C THR A 20 -25.83 -34.63 -7.73
N PRO A 21 -25.22 -35.48 -8.57
CA PRO A 21 -23.87 -36.00 -8.30
C PRO A 21 -22.86 -34.90 -8.05
N PHE A 22 -22.92 -33.80 -8.77
CA PHE A 22 -22.07 -32.61 -8.57
C PHE A 22 -22.29 -31.93 -7.21
N GLU A 23 -23.53 -31.74 -6.81
CA GLU A 23 -23.84 -31.18 -5.47
C GLU A 23 -23.35 -32.09 -4.35
N GLN A 24 -23.41 -33.42 -4.53
CA GLN A 24 -22.91 -34.39 -3.55
C GLN A 24 -21.38 -34.31 -3.44
N GLU A 25 -20.67 -34.29 -4.56
CA GLU A 25 -19.21 -34.14 -4.58
C GLU A 25 -18.76 -32.83 -3.96
N THR A 26 -19.43 -31.71 -4.28
CA THR A 26 -19.14 -30.41 -3.70
C THR A 26 -19.28 -30.40 -2.18
N ILE A 27 -20.30 -31.09 -1.64
CA ILE A 27 -20.51 -31.21 -0.18
C ILE A 27 -19.37 -32.02 0.46
N GLU A 28 -18.96 -33.13 -0.18
CA GLU A 28 -17.87 -33.97 0.35
C GLU A 28 -16.54 -33.22 0.33
N VAL A 29 -16.24 -32.51 -0.77
CA VAL A 29 -15.04 -31.69 -0.91
C VAL A 29 -15.02 -30.56 0.13
N LEU A 30 -16.16 -29.85 0.31
CA LEU A 30 -16.29 -28.82 1.36
C LEU A 30 -16.08 -29.39 2.75
N LYS A 31 -16.56 -30.61 3.03
CA LYS A 31 -16.33 -31.27 4.32
C LYS A 31 -14.84 -31.51 4.53
N GLN A 32 -14.15 -32.03 3.54
CA GLN A 32 -12.71 -32.31 3.61
C GLN A 32 -11.88 -31.04 3.74
N ILE A 33 -12.18 -29.96 2.99
CA ILE A 33 -11.53 -28.66 3.13
C ILE A 33 -11.72 -28.11 4.56
N ASN A 34 -12.94 -28.25 5.13
CA ASN A 34 -13.21 -27.79 6.50
C ASN A 34 -12.45 -28.62 7.55
N GLU A 35 -12.19 -29.90 7.33
CA GLU A 35 -11.35 -30.73 8.22
C GLU A 35 -9.90 -30.24 8.19
N TYR A 36 -9.31 -29.97 7.03
CA TYR A 36 -7.96 -29.39 6.90
C TYR A 36 -7.89 -28.00 7.52
N LYS A 37 -8.90 -27.16 7.27
CA LYS A 37 -9.00 -25.85 7.87
C LYS A 37 -9.06 -25.90 9.38
N LEU A 38 -9.85 -26.82 9.95
CA LEU A 38 -9.97 -27.03 11.39
C LEU A 38 -8.61 -27.38 12.02
N ALA A 39 -7.84 -28.24 11.37
CA ALA A 39 -6.49 -28.56 11.81
C ALA A 39 -5.56 -27.35 11.77
N ALA A 40 -5.62 -26.54 10.72
CA ALA A 40 -4.84 -25.30 10.62
C ALA A 40 -5.25 -24.27 11.69
N GLU A 41 -6.56 -24.08 11.95
CA GLU A 41 -7.08 -23.24 13.03
C GLU A 41 -6.54 -23.67 14.40
N ALA A 42 -6.59 -24.98 14.68
CA ALA A 42 -6.08 -25.56 15.92
C ALA A 42 -4.59 -25.28 16.09
N ASN A 43 -3.80 -25.55 15.06
CA ASN A 43 -2.36 -25.38 15.09
C ASN A 43 -1.96 -23.91 15.29
N VAL A 44 -2.58 -22.99 14.56
CA VAL A 44 -2.30 -21.55 14.68
C VAL A 44 -2.62 -21.05 16.09
N VAL A 45 -3.80 -21.37 16.62
CA VAL A 45 -4.19 -20.92 17.98
C VAL A 45 -3.30 -21.54 19.04
N SER A 46 -2.98 -22.82 18.93
CA SER A 46 -2.11 -23.52 19.89
C SER A 46 -0.71 -22.92 19.93
N ILE A 47 -0.15 -22.55 18.78
CA ILE A 47 1.17 -21.88 18.73
C ILE A 47 1.10 -20.50 19.36
N ILE A 48 0.04 -19.72 19.13
CA ILE A 48 -0.14 -18.40 19.75
C ILE A 48 -0.16 -18.51 21.27
N TYR A 49 -0.77 -19.56 21.85
CA TYR A 49 -0.75 -19.80 23.29
C TYR A 49 0.64 -20.19 23.81
N LYS A 50 1.46 -20.82 22.97
CA LYS A 50 2.84 -21.19 23.31
C LYS A 50 3.82 -20.06 23.16
N ASP A 51 3.64 -19.23 22.11
CA ASP A 51 4.46 -18.07 21.79
C ASP A 51 3.57 -16.88 21.38
N PRO A 52 3.12 -16.07 22.36
CA PRO A 52 2.24 -14.94 22.12
C PRO A 52 2.81 -13.84 21.21
N ASP A 53 4.14 -13.72 21.09
CA ASP A 53 4.76 -12.67 20.28
C ASP A 53 4.46 -12.85 18.77
N LEU A 54 4.26 -14.09 18.34
CA LEU A 54 3.88 -14.41 16.97
C LEU A 54 2.54 -13.77 16.55
N LEU A 55 1.60 -13.59 17.48
CA LEU A 55 0.35 -12.87 17.17
C LEU A 55 0.57 -11.38 16.94
N ARG A 56 1.58 -10.76 17.60
CA ARG A 56 1.92 -9.34 17.39
C ARG A 56 2.54 -9.09 16.02
N GLU A 57 3.19 -10.10 15.46
CA GLU A 57 3.89 -10.03 14.17
C GLU A 57 2.98 -10.38 12.98
N THR A 58 1.79 -10.96 13.24
CA THR A 58 0.84 -11.38 12.22
C THR A 58 -0.45 -10.57 12.25
N ASN A 59 -1.04 -10.33 11.07
CA ASN A 59 -2.33 -9.66 10.92
C ASN A 59 -3.47 -10.70 10.85
N LEU A 60 -3.56 -11.57 11.86
CA LEU A 60 -4.66 -12.52 11.96
C LEU A 60 -5.92 -11.83 12.48
N THR A 61 -7.07 -12.20 11.92
CA THR A 61 -8.38 -11.66 12.32
C THR A 61 -9.32 -12.79 12.74
N LEU A 62 -10.30 -12.46 13.57
CA LEU A 62 -11.31 -13.43 14.04
C LEU A 62 -12.11 -14.05 12.88
N GLU A 63 -12.21 -13.36 11.73
CA GLU A 63 -12.95 -13.82 10.56
C GLU A 63 -12.26 -14.99 9.84
N GLU A 64 -10.95 -15.17 10.06
CA GLU A 64 -10.19 -16.27 9.47
C GLU A 64 -10.51 -17.62 10.15
N PHE A 65 -11.07 -17.59 11.36
CA PHE A 65 -11.44 -18.77 12.12
C PHE A 65 -12.94 -19.06 11.99
N SER A 66 -13.30 -20.28 11.65
CA SER A 66 -14.69 -20.71 11.48
C SER A 66 -15.19 -21.63 12.61
N ASN A 67 -14.30 -22.40 13.23
CA ASN A 67 -14.63 -23.28 14.32
C ASN A 67 -14.86 -22.51 15.64
N ASN A 68 -15.97 -22.77 16.29
CA ASN A 68 -16.37 -22.03 17.50
C ASN A 68 -15.37 -22.18 18.65
N VAL A 69 -14.73 -23.34 18.80
CA VAL A 69 -13.72 -23.57 19.83
C VAL A 69 -12.53 -22.66 19.62
N TRP A 70 -11.92 -22.73 18.44
CA TRP A 70 -10.71 -21.96 18.13
C TRP A 70 -10.98 -20.45 18.04
N ARG A 71 -12.17 -20.05 17.61
CA ARG A 71 -12.61 -18.65 17.68
C ARG A 71 -12.62 -18.10 19.11
N VAL A 72 -13.10 -18.88 20.07
CA VAL A 72 -13.13 -18.46 21.48
C VAL A 72 -11.71 -18.32 22.02
N PHE A 73 -10.84 -19.31 21.82
CA PHE A 73 -9.46 -19.24 22.27
C PHE A 73 -8.67 -18.12 21.55
N PHE A 74 -8.88 -17.92 20.25
CA PHE A 74 -8.28 -16.80 19.52
C PHE A 74 -8.76 -15.45 20.04
N THR A 75 -10.04 -15.29 20.36
CA THR A 75 -10.57 -14.06 20.95
C THR A 75 -9.88 -13.73 22.27
N ILE A 76 -9.75 -14.71 23.14
CA ILE A 76 -9.06 -14.56 24.44
C ILE A 76 -7.59 -14.15 24.22
N ALA A 77 -6.89 -14.86 23.33
CA ALA A 77 -5.50 -14.55 23.01
C ALA A 77 -5.35 -13.14 22.44
N SER A 78 -6.22 -12.77 21.49
CA SER A 78 -6.21 -11.45 20.86
C SER A 78 -6.42 -10.31 21.87
N ASP A 79 -7.38 -10.44 22.76
CA ASP A 79 -7.66 -9.45 23.80
C ASP A 79 -6.51 -9.34 24.79
N LEU A 80 -6.01 -10.47 25.29
CA LEU A 80 -4.91 -10.47 26.25
C LEU A 80 -3.60 -9.93 25.67
N ILE A 81 -3.24 -10.32 24.43
CA ILE A 81 -1.97 -9.95 23.81
C ILE A 81 -2.03 -8.55 23.19
N LEU A 82 -3.08 -8.25 22.40
CA LEU A 82 -3.13 -7.01 21.61
C LEU A 82 -3.73 -5.85 22.39
N VAL A 83 -4.70 -6.10 23.29
CA VAL A 83 -5.39 -5.06 24.06
C VAL A 83 -4.76 -4.91 25.44
N GLU A 84 -4.71 -5.98 26.25
CA GLU A 84 -4.16 -5.93 27.61
C GLU A 84 -2.62 -5.95 27.66
N LYS A 85 -1.94 -6.23 26.54
CA LYS A 85 -0.47 -6.27 26.43
C LYS A 85 0.21 -7.32 27.30
N LYS A 86 -0.46 -8.44 27.55
CA LYS A 86 0.13 -9.56 28.26
C LYS A 86 1.18 -10.27 27.41
N ASN A 87 2.19 -10.82 28.05
CA ASN A 87 3.29 -11.55 27.39
C ASN A 87 3.16 -13.08 27.50
N THR A 88 2.24 -13.57 28.32
CA THR A 88 1.98 -14.99 28.51
C THR A 88 0.48 -15.27 28.48
N LEU A 89 0.12 -16.46 28.03
CA LEU A 89 -1.25 -16.97 28.00
C LEU A 89 -1.39 -18.25 28.89
N ASP A 90 -0.74 -18.21 30.04
CA ASP A 90 -0.85 -19.31 31.01
C ASP A 90 -2.25 -19.39 31.63
N ILE A 91 -2.53 -20.53 32.29
CA ILE A 91 -3.84 -20.83 32.92
C ILE A 91 -4.28 -19.74 33.89
N ILE A 92 -3.35 -19.14 34.65
CA ILE A 92 -3.65 -18.09 35.63
C ILE A 92 -4.09 -16.82 34.92
N THR A 93 -3.33 -16.39 33.93
CA THR A 93 -3.63 -15.19 33.13
C THR A 93 -4.97 -15.32 32.42
N VAL A 94 -5.24 -16.47 31.81
CA VAL A 94 -6.51 -16.75 31.13
C VAL A 94 -7.68 -16.80 32.10
N ASN A 95 -7.54 -17.46 33.24
CA ASN A 95 -8.62 -17.55 34.25
C ASN A 95 -8.96 -16.16 34.83
N LEU A 96 -7.98 -15.34 35.16
CA LEU A 96 -8.20 -13.95 35.61
C LEU A 96 -8.96 -13.08 34.58
N TYR A 97 -8.70 -13.31 33.30
CA TYR A 97 -9.44 -12.66 32.21
C TYR A 97 -10.89 -13.20 32.15
N LEU A 98 -11.09 -14.51 32.26
CA LEU A 98 -12.39 -15.16 32.19
C LEU A 98 -13.30 -14.81 33.39
N GLU A 99 -12.74 -14.55 34.57
CA GLU A 99 -13.50 -14.06 35.74
C GLU A 99 -14.26 -12.75 35.43
N LYS A 100 -13.66 -11.88 34.58
CA LYS A 100 -14.26 -10.61 34.12
C LYS A 100 -15.21 -10.82 32.93
N HIS A 101 -15.08 -11.93 32.18
CA HIS A 101 -15.81 -12.21 30.96
C HIS A 101 -16.66 -13.47 31.03
N LYS A 102 -17.67 -13.48 31.92
CA LYS A 102 -18.49 -14.66 32.28
C LYS A 102 -19.11 -15.39 31.08
N LYS A 103 -19.47 -14.68 30.00
CA LYS A 103 -20.01 -15.29 28.76
C LYS A 103 -18.96 -16.11 28.02
N LEU A 104 -17.73 -15.64 27.99
CA LEU A 104 -16.61 -16.39 27.41
C LEU A 104 -16.20 -17.54 28.30
N ALA A 105 -16.18 -17.35 29.62
CA ALA A 105 -15.92 -18.41 30.60
C ALA A 105 -16.86 -19.61 30.42
N ALA A 106 -18.16 -19.36 30.28
CA ALA A 106 -19.14 -20.43 30.04
C ALA A 106 -18.88 -21.19 28.74
N LYS A 107 -18.45 -20.52 27.67
CA LYS A 107 -18.09 -21.18 26.41
C LYS A 107 -16.79 -21.98 26.53
N VAL A 108 -15.79 -21.47 27.24
CA VAL A 108 -14.55 -22.21 27.48
C VAL A 108 -14.81 -23.48 28.20
N GLU A 109 -15.66 -23.45 29.26
CA GLU A 109 -16.08 -24.66 30.00
C GLU A 109 -16.85 -25.64 29.09
N GLU A 110 -17.78 -25.15 28.26
CA GLU A 110 -18.50 -25.97 27.26
C GLU A 110 -17.53 -26.69 26.31
N TYR A 111 -16.39 -26.07 25.99
CA TYR A 111 -15.39 -26.60 25.06
C TYR A 111 -14.24 -27.34 25.75
N GLY A 112 -14.40 -27.76 27.00
CA GLY A 112 -13.46 -28.60 27.74
C GLY A 112 -12.43 -27.84 28.58
N GLY A 113 -12.68 -26.54 28.85
CA GLY A 113 -11.81 -25.75 29.72
C GLY A 113 -10.46 -25.41 29.11
N TYR A 114 -9.55 -24.92 29.93
CA TYR A 114 -8.18 -24.59 29.52
C TYR A 114 -7.40 -25.85 29.07
N GLU A 115 -7.76 -27.03 29.54
CA GLU A 115 -7.12 -28.30 29.17
C GLU A 115 -7.15 -28.55 27.65
N THR A 116 -8.17 -28.05 26.97
CA THR A 116 -8.28 -28.17 25.49
C THR A 116 -7.13 -27.51 24.79
N ILE A 117 -6.76 -26.29 25.18
CA ILE A 117 -5.64 -25.57 24.55
C ILE A 117 -4.30 -26.09 25.07
N GLU A 118 -4.20 -26.44 26.34
CA GLU A 118 -3.00 -27.00 26.94
C GLU A 118 -2.59 -28.32 26.26
N SER A 119 -3.54 -29.22 26.06
CA SER A 119 -3.32 -30.48 25.33
C SER A 119 -2.84 -30.21 23.88
N ALA A 120 -3.43 -29.24 23.20
CA ALA A 120 -3.08 -28.88 21.84
C ALA A 120 -1.68 -28.26 21.75
N THR A 121 -1.20 -27.53 22.76
CA THR A 121 0.15 -26.94 22.79
C THR A 121 1.26 -27.97 23.04
N THR A 122 0.97 -29.15 23.54
CA THR A 122 1.97 -30.11 24.03
C THR A 122 2.91 -30.60 22.92
N TYR A 123 2.38 -30.91 21.75
CA TYR A 123 3.15 -31.52 20.65
C TYR A 123 3.50 -30.56 19.51
N ILE A 124 2.96 -29.33 19.50
CA ILE A 124 3.15 -28.41 18.41
C ILE A 124 4.49 -27.66 18.51
N LYS A 125 5.12 -27.38 17.36
CA LYS A 125 6.37 -26.65 17.27
C LYS A 125 6.12 -25.25 16.71
N THR A 126 6.70 -24.24 17.35
CA THR A 126 6.51 -22.84 16.99
C THR A 126 7.14 -22.48 15.66
N GLU A 127 8.21 -23.18 15.23
CA GLU A 127 8.90 -22.96 13.96
C GLU A 127 7.99 -23.15 12.73
N ASN A 128 6.88 -23.89 12.89
CA ASN A 128 5.94 -24.17 11.81
C ASN A 128 4.81 -23.13 11.70
N PHE A 129 4.82 -22.07 12.50
CA PHE A 129 3.72 -21.10 12.59
C PHE A 129 3.34 -20.49 11.24
N ASP A 130 4.33 -19.96 10.49
CA ASP A 130 4.09 -19.35 9.18
C ASP A 130 3.42 -20.36 8.21
N GLY A 131 3.82 -21.63 8.23
CA GLY A 131 3.21 -22.69 7.43
C GLY A 131 1.73 -22.89 7.75
N TYR A 132 1.39 -22.98 9.04
CA TYR A 132 0.00 -23.16 9.44
C TYR A 132 -0.87 -21.91 9.18
N VAL A 133 -0.31 -20.71 9.27
CA VAL A 133 -1.01 -19.48 8.86
C VAL A 133 -1.26 -19.47 7.36
N HIS A 134 -0.28 -19.91 6.55
CA HIS A 134 -0.48 -20.08 5.12
C HIS A 134 -1.57 -21.10 4.80
N ASP A 135 -1.57 -22.26 5.47
CA ASP A 135 -2.61 -23.27 5.30
C ASP A 135 -3.98 -22.75 5.70
N LEU A 136 -4.11 -22.06 6.84
CA LEU A 136 -5.35 -21.44 7.28
C LEU A 136 -5.92 -20.50 6.19
N ARG A 137 -5.09 -19.68 5.62
CA ARG A 137 -5.51 -18.73 4.55
C ARG A 137 -5.82 -19.43 3.24
N LYS A 138 -5.05 -20.48 2.88
CA LYS A 138 -5.31 -21.34 1.73
C LYS A 138 -6.69 -22.00 1.84
N PHE A 139 -6.97 -22.66 2.94
CA PHE A 139 -8.25 -23.35 3.13
C PHE A 139 -9.43 -22.37 3.28
N ASN A 140 -9.22 -21.18 3.84
CA ASN A 140 -10.21 -20.11 3.81
C ASN A 140 -10.57 -19.69 2.38
N ALA A 141 -9.57 -19.55 1.51
CA ALA A 141 -9.78 -19.22 0.11
C ALA A 141 -10.54 -20.33 -0.62
N LEU A 142 -10.15 -21.60 -0.42
CA LEU A 142 -10.84 -22.75 -1.01
C LEU A 142 -12.31 -22.87 -0.57
N VAL A 143 -12.62 -22.65 0.72
CA VAL A 143 -14.00 -22.61 1.21
C VAL A 143 -14.81 -21.50 0.50
N ARG A 144 -14.21 -20.33 0.32
CA ARG A 144 -14.88 -19.22 -0.41
C ARG A 144 -15.13 -19.56 -1.86
N LEU A 145 -14.13 -20.11 -2.56
CA LEU A 145 -14.26 -20.53 -3.96
C LEU A 145 -15.35 -21.57 -4.13
N ALA A 146 -15.36 -22.61 -3.28
CA ALA A 146 -16.39 -23.63 -3.33
C ALA A 146 -17.81 -23.06 -3.07
N LYS A 147 -17.96 -22.13 -2.12
CA LYS A 147 -19.23 -21.44 -1.86
C LYS A 147 -19.69 -20.54 -3.01
N LEU A 148 -18.76 -19.99 -3.78
CA LEU A 148 -19.05 -19.21 -4.98
C LEU A 148 -19.37 -20.09 -6.19
N GLY A 149 -19.27 -21.41 -6.07
CA GLY A 149 -19.56 -22.36 -7.14
C GLY A 149 -18.39 -22.66 -8.06
N PHE A 150 -17.19 -22.27 -7.69
CA PHE A 150 -15.99 -22.69 -8.44
C PHE A 150 -15.80 -24.19 -8.32
N PRO A 151 -15.52 -24.91 -9.42
CA PRO A 151 -15.40 -26.36 -9.42
C PRO A 151 -14.11 -26.80 -8.71
N ILE A 152 -14.27 -27.49 -7.60
CA ILE A 152 -13.16 -28.16 -6.89
C ILE A 152 -13.55 -29.63 -6.81
N SER A 153 -12.95 -30.47 -7.66
CA SER A 153 -13.11 -31.93 -7.59
C SER A 153 -12.22 -32.52 -6.48
N LYS A 154 -12.45 -33.77 -6.13
CA LYS A 154 -11.59 -34.49 -5.16
C LYS A 154 -10.14 -34.58 -5.63
N ASP A 155 -9.92 -34.86 -6.90
CA ASP A 155 -8.57 -34.94 -7.47
C ASP A 155 -7.88 -33.58 -7.39
N LYS A 156 -8.60 -32.51 -7.75
CA LYS A 156 -8.09 -31.14 -7.67
C LYS A 156 -7.79 -30.69 -6.24
N LEU A 157 -8.58 -31.14 -5.28
CA LEU A 157 -8.29 -30.85 -3.86
C LEU A 157 -7.00 -31.56 -3.40
N ALA A 158 -6.70 -32.76 -3.93
CA ALA A 158 -5.45 -33.42 -3.64
C ALA A 158 -4.25 -32.61 -4.15
N ASP A 159 -4.32 -32.08 -5.39
CA ASP A 159 -3.29 -31.21 -5.96
C ASP A 159 -3.14 -29.90 -5.14
N PHE A 160 -4.26 -29.30 -4.73
CA PHE A 160 -4.27 -28.07 -3.93
C PHE A 160 -3.68 -28.21 -2.54
N ASN A 161 -3.61 -29.42 -1.98
CA ASN A 161 -2.92 -29.65 -0.71
C ASN A 161 -1.42 -29.34 -0.79
N ASP A 162 -0.80 -29.64 -1.93
CA ASP A 162 0.63 -29.43 -2.16
C ASP A 162 0.94 -28.02 -2.71
N MET A 163 -0.09 -27.26 -3.12
CA MET A 163 0.02 -25.91 -3.67
C MET A 163 -0.12 -24.84 -2.59
N THR A 164 0.50 -23.69 -2.83
CA THR A 164 0.28 -22.47 -2.06
C THR A 164 -1.02 -21.79 -2.49
N ALA A 165 -1.51 -20.86 -1.68
CA ALA A 165 -2.68 -20.05 -2.05
C ALA A 165 -2.41 -19.18 -3.31
N GLU A 166 -1.15 -18.79 -3.56
CA GLU A 166 -0.75 -18.04 -4.75
C GLU A 166 -0.81 -18.94 -6.01
N GLU A 167 -0.31 -20.15 -5.94
CA GLU A 167 -0.37 -21.13 -7.05
C GLU A 167 -1.82 -21.49 -7.41
N ILE A 168 -2.69 -21.66 -6.41
CA ILE A 168 -4.13 -21.91 -6.65
C ILE A 168 -4.77 -20.69 -7.31
N TYR A 169 -4.45 -19.48 -6.87
CA TYR A 169 -4.92 -18.24 -7.51
C TYR A 169 -4.48 -18.15 -8.97
N ASP A 170 -3.23 -18.46 -9.26
CA ASP A 170 -2.67 -18.40 -10.60
C ASP A 170 -3.35 -19.44 -11.52
N GLU A 171 -3.63 -20.63 -11.00
CA GLU A 171 -4.35 -21.66 -11.74
C GLU A 171 -5.78 -21.22 -12.11
N TYR A 172 -6.55 -20.72 -11.14
CA TYR A 172 -7.91 -20.22 -11.45
C TYR A 172 -7.88 -18.97 -12.34
N THR A 173 -6.89 -18.13 -12.21
CA THR A 173 -6.70 -16.97 -13.09
C THR A 173 -6.40 -17.43 -14.51
N ALA A 174 -5.59 -18.48 -14.69
CA ALA A 174 -5.33 -19.07 -16.00
C ALA A 174 -6.60 -19.63 -16.64
N TYR A 175 -7.43 -20.35 -15.90
CA TYR A 175 -8.73 -20.84 -16.40
C TYR A 175 -9.70 -19.71 -16.78
N LEU A 176 -9.78 -18.66 -15.96
CA LEU A 176 -10.61 -17.51 -16.28
C LEU A 176 -10.11 -16.81 -17.54
N ASN A 177 -8.80 -16.60 -17.63
CA ASN A 177 -8.19 -15.97 -18.80
C ASN A 177 -8.42 -16.82 -20.06
N ASP A 178 -8.20 -18.13 -20.01
CA ASP A 178 -8.44 -19.03 -21.16
C ASP A 178 -9.93 -19.03 -21.57
N THR A 179 -10.82 -19.03 -20.59
CA THR A 179 -12.27 -18.96 -20.83
C THR A 179 -12.71 -17.66 -21.51
N PHE A 180 -12.10 -16.54 -21.09
CA PHE A 180 -12.49 -15.21 -21.56
C PHE A 180 -11.66 -14.69 -22.75
N VAL A 181 -10.48 -15.27 -23.03
CA VAL A 181 -9.65 -14.91 -24.18
C VAL A 181 -10.37 -15.18 -25.51
N ASN A 182 -11.24 -16.19 -25.57
CA ASN A 182 -12.02 -16.54 -26.76
C ASN A 182 -13.37 -15.83 -26.85
N ILE A 183 -13.76 -15.07 -25.83
CA ILE A 183 -14.88 -14.14 -25.95
C ILE A 183 -14.28 -12.91 -26.64
N ASP A 184 -14.71 -12.65 -27.89
CA ASP A 184 -14.40 -11.41 -28.58
C ASP A 184 -14.61 -10.25 -27.59
N GLN A 185 -13.49 -9.77 -27.02
CA GLN A 185 -13.53 -8.53 -26.27
C GLN A 185 -13.86 -7.50 -27.33
N ASP A 186 -15.11 -7.09 -27.39
CA ASP A 186 -15.54 -5.96 -28.18
C ASP A 186 -14.58 -4.83 -27.89
N VAL A 187 -13.65 -4.59 -28.82
CA VAL A 187 -12.78 -3.41 -28.77
C VAL A 187 -13.72 -2.23 -28.84
N LYS A 188 -13.97 -1.62 -27.68
CA LYS A 188 -14.83 -0.45 -27.60
C LYS A 188 -14.23 0.63 -28.47
N SER A 189 -14.89 0.98 -29.54
CA SER A 189 -14.59 2.12 -30.37
C SER A 189 -15.56 3.25 -30.03
N TYR A 190 -15.05 4.44 -29.86
CA TYR A 190 -15.85 5.65 -29.64
C TYR A 190 -15.63 6.61 -30.79
N ASP A 191 -16.69 7.30 -31.22
CA ASP A 191 -16.53 8.49 -32.05
C ASP A 191 -15.79 9.56 -31.24
N ILE A 192 -14.87 10.30 -31.89
CA ILE A 192 -14.09 11.32 -31.19
C ILE A 192 -14.94 12.43 -30.58
N SER A 193 -16.14 12.61 -31.08
CA SER A 193 -17.14 13.59 -30.58
C SER A 193 -17.99 13.05 -29.41
N TYR A 194 -17.83 11.77 -29.04
CA TYR A 194 -18.62 11.15 -27.99
C TYR A 194 -18.38 11.86 -26.64
N ASP A 195 -19.45 12.33 -26.02
CA ASP A 195 -19.47 13.05 -24.75
C ASP A 195 -18.54 14.29 -24.68
N ILE A 196 -18.25 14.94 -25.81
CA ILE A 196 -17.32 16.07 -25.88
C ILE A 196 -17.81 17.30 -25.10
N ASP A 197 -19.13 17.51 -25.03
CA ASP A 197 -19.71 18.62 -24.26
C ASP A 197 -19.57 18.37 -22.75
N GLU A 198 -19.76 17.11 -22.30
CA GLU A 198 -19.52 16.70 -20.91
C GLU A 198 -18.05 16.86 -20.52
N LEU A 199 -17.14 16.50 -21.43
CA LEU A 199 -15.70 16.75 -21.25
C LEU A 199 -15.37 18.22 -21.07
N ILE A 200 -16.01 19.13 -21.81
CA ILE A 200 -15.79 20.57 -21.67
C ILE A 200 -16.22 21.06 -20.28
N GLU A 201 -17.34 20.59 -19.79
CA GLU A 201 -17.83 20.93 -18.44
C GLU A 201 -16.90 20.38 -17.35
N GLU A 202 -16.39 19.16 -17.51
CA GLU A 202 -15.40 18.57 -16.60
C GLU A 202 -14.10 19.38 -16.59
N LEU A 203 -13.61 19.80 -17.76
CA LEU A 203 -12.41 20.59 -17.89
C LEU A 203 -12.56 21.99 -17.25
N ASP A 204 -13.72 22.63 -17.42
CA ASP A 204 -14.02 23.95 -16.83
C ASP A 204 -14.08 23.87 -15.29
N GLN A 205 -14.57 22.76 -14.76
CA GLN A 205 -14.56 22.47 -13.31
C GLN A 205 -13.18 22.11 -12.78
N GLY A 206 -12.17 21.93 -13.65
CA GLY A 206 -10.81 21.54 -13.26
C GLY A 206 -10.66 20.09 -12.83
N LEU A 207 -11.58 19.20 -13.19
CA LEU A 207 -11.54 17.78 -12.80
C LEU A 207 -10.38 17.02 -13.43
N ALA A 208 -9.81 17.53 -14.53
CA ALA A 208 -8.60 16.98 -15.13
C ALA A 208 -7.30 17.33 -14.39
N VAL A 209 -7.36 18.26 -13.40
CA VAL A 209 -6.20 18.63 -12.59
C VAL A 209 -6.04 17.66 -11.44
N GLY A 210 -4.85 17.06 -11.32
CA GLY A 210 -4.51 16.15 -10.25
C GLY A 210 -4.25 16.85 -8.91
N LEU A 211 -4.02 16.05 -7.86
CA LEU A 211 -3.66 16.59 -6.55
C LEU A 211 -2.38 17.42 -6.63
N SER A 212 -2.40 18.59 -5.99
CA SER A 212 -1.24 19.48 -5.96
C SER A 212 -0.06 18.88 -5.19
N TYR A 213 1.17 19.22 -5.61
CA TYR A 213 2.35 19.00 -4.80
C TYR A 213 2.42 20.06 -3.71
N TYR A 214 2.43 19.63 -2.46
CA TYR A 214 2.42 20.55 -1.31
C TYR A 214 3.66 21.46 -1.31
N ASN A 215 3.45 22.77 -1.14
CA ASN A 215 4.47 23.82 -1.20
C ASN A 215 5.27 23.89 -2.52
N MET A 216 4.71 23.36 -3.62
CA MET A 216 5.37 23.34 -4.95
C MET A 216 4.39 23.76 -6.06
N PRO A 217 3.99 25.04 -6.07
CA PRO A 217 2.99 25.54 -7.03
C PRO A 217 3.47 25.52 -8.48
N ILE A 218 4.76 25.80 -8.77
CA ILE A 218 5.29 25.75 -10.14
C ILE A 218 5.29 24.31 -10.63
N LEU A 219 5.77 23.36 -9.79
CA LEU A 219 5.76 21.95 -10.15
C LEU A 219 4.34 21.46 -10.44
N THR A 220 3.38 21.82 -9.59
CA THR A 220 1.97 21.47 -9.79
C THR A 220 1.43 22.02 -11.11
N LYS A 221 1.69 23.29 -11.39
CA LYS A 221 1.22 23.97 -12.61
C LYS A 221 1.83 23.33 -13.88
N GLU A 222 3.13 23.07 -13.86
CA GLU A 222 3.83 22.55 -15.04
C GLU A 222 3.48 21.10 -15.36
N THR A 223 3.14 20.29 -14.35
CA THR A 223 2.85 18.86 -14.52
C THR A 223 1.37 18.50 -14.50
N GLY A 224 0.47 19.48 -14.25
CA GLY A 224 -0.95 19.18 -14.00
C GLY A 224 -1.22 18.51 -12.64
N GLY A 225 -0.22 18.42 -11.76
CA GLY A 225 -0.31 17.74 -10.48
C GLY A 225 -0.25 16.22 -10.61
N GLN A 226 -0.86 15.53 -9.66
CA GLN A 226 -0.89 14.07 -9.56
C GLN A 226 -2.26 13.57 -10.04
N TYR A 227 -2.48 13.56 -11.35
CA TYR A 227 -3.77 13.18 -11.94
C TYR A 227 -3.91 11.65 -12.06
N ILE A 228 -5.13 11.15 -11.97
CA ILE A 228 -5.45 9.72 -12.11
C ILE A 228 -5.18 9.25 -13.56
N GLY A 229 -5.03 7.94 -13.73
CA GLY A 229 -4.60 7.35 -15.01
C GLY A 229 -3.12 7.56 -15.31
N SER A 230 -2.29 7.99 -14.34
CA SER A 230 -0.91 8.41 -14.58
C SER A 230 0.12 7.83 -13.62
N ILE A 231 1.34 7.73 -14.10
CA ILE A 231 2.53 7.37 -13.32
C ILE A 231 3.45 8.58 -13.21
N THR A 232 3.79 8.97 -11.97
CA THR A 232 4.87 9.93 -11.68
C THR A 232 6.11 9.19 -11.20
N LEU A 233 7.20 9.29 -11.92
CA LEU A 233 8.51 8.78 -11.50
C LEU A 233 9.32 9.87 -10.79
N VAL A 234 9.97 9.49 -9.67
CA VAL A 234 10.86 10.37 -8.91
C VAL A 234 12.24 9.72 -8.81
N GLY A 235 13.18 10.20 -9.58
CA GLY A 235 14.54 9.70 -9.67
C GLY A 235 15.56 10.55 -8.90
N GLY A 236 16.62 9.91 -8.42
CA GLY A 236 17.73 10.61 -7.78
C GLY A 236 18.75 9.63 -7.23
N LEU A 237 19.94 10.13 -6.93
CA LEU A 237 20.99 9.34 -6.30
C LEU A 237 20.57 8.84 -4.92
N SER A 238 21.33 7.89 -4.37
CA SER A 238 21.11 7.44 -2.98
C SER A 238 21.23 8.62 -2.02
N ASN A 239 20.37 8.66 -1.00
CA ASN A 239 20.37 9.70 0.06
C ASN A 239 20.08 11.14 -0.40
N VAL A 240 19.69 11.38 -1.64
CA VAL A 240 19.28 12.72 -2.10
C VAL A 240 17.95 13.19 -1.50
N GLY A 241 17.15 12.28 -0.93
CA GLY A 241 15.89 12.63 -0.27
C GLY A 241 14.63 12.33 -1.10
N LYS A 242 14.67 11.37 -2.03
CA LYS A 242 13.50 10.94 -2.83
C LYS A 242 12.27 10.62 -1.97
N SER A 243 12.45 9.76 -0.96
CA SER A 243 11.37 9.38 -0.03
C SER A 243 10.86 10.57 0.79
N THR A 244 11.74 11.54 1.10
CA THR A 244 11.32 12.79 1.75
C THR A 244 10.50 13.63 0.80
N PHE A 245 10.96 13.82 -0.46
CA PHE A 245 10.18 14.51 -1.49
C PHE A 245 8.80 13.87 -1.66
N ALA A 246 8.73 12.56 -1.90
CA ALA A 246 7.47 11.86 -2.06
C ALA A 246 6.53 12.09 -0.86
N ARG A 247 7.02 11.91 0.36
CA ARG A 247 6.24 12.08 1.58
C ARG A 247 5.75 13.52 1.78
N THR A 248 6.65 14.50 1.66
CA THR A 248 6.33 15.91 1.96
C THR A 248 5.50 16.58 0.86
N SER A 249 5.59 16.10 -0.38
CA SER A 249 4.83 16.65 -1.49
C SER A 249 3.43 16.05 -1.64
N ILE A 250 3.22 14.76 -1.29
CA ILE A 250 1.94 14.06 -1.48
C ILE A 250 1.05 14.10 -0.24
N LEU A 251 1.57 13.70 0.94
CA LEU A 251 0.72 13.41 2.08
C LEU A 251 -0.11 14.61 2.56
N PRO A 252 0.39 15.85 2.56
CA PRO A 252 -0.45 16.98 2.98
C PRO A 252 -1.63 17.21 2.04
N SER A 253 -1.45 17.04 0.74
CA SER A 253 -2.53 17.16 -0.24
C SER A 253 -3.55 16.05 -0.10
N ILE A 254 -3.12 14.80 0.06
CA ILE A 254 -3.95 13.63 0.40
C ILE A 254 -4.82 13.90 1.64
N ILE A 255 -4.20 14.40 2.71
CA ILE A 255 -4.91 14.70 3.96
C ILE A 255 -5.91 15.84 3.79
N LYS A 256 -5.54 16.88 3.04
CA LYS A 256 -6.39 18.05 2.79
C LYS A 256 -7.64 17.67 1.99
N GLU A 257 -7.46 16.93 0.90
CA GLU A 257 -8.55 16.53 0.01
C GLU A 257 -9.28 15.27 0.52
N LYS A 258 -8.80 14.64 1.61
CA LYS A 258 -9.33 13.39 2.21
C LYS A 258 -9.34 12.20 1.25
N GLU A 259 -8.44 12.19 0.30
CA GLU A 259 -8.26 11.08 -0.63
C GLU A 259 -7.43 9.96 0.02
N PRO A 260 -7.85 8.70 -0.05
CA PRO A 260 -7.06 7.61 0.51
C PRO A 260 -5.83 7.30 -0.34
N ILE A 261 -4.70 6.99 0.33
CA ILE A 261 -3.45 6.56 -0.29
C ILE A 261 -2.93 5.26 0.31
N VAL A 262 -2.38 4.41 -0.54
CA VAL A 262 -1.60 3.23 -0.11
C VAL A 262 -0.12 3.44 -0.41
N ILE A 263 0.70 3.31 0.63
CA ILE A 263 2.14 3.47 0.58
C ILE A 263 2.79 2.10 0.68
N MET A 264 3.43 1.66 -0.39
CA MET A 264 4.15 0.40 -0.49
C MET A 264 5.64 0.63 -0.24
N LEU A 265 6.19 0.00 0.80
CA LEU A 265 7.57 0.20 1.24
C LEU A 265 8.40 -1.05 1.03
N ASN A 266 9.58 -0.92 0.45
CA ASN A 266 10.54 -2.02 0.32
C ASN A 266 11.95 -1.72 0.87
N GLU A 267 12.21 -0.50 1.30
CA GLU A 267 13.49 -0.10 1.93
C GLU A 267 13.31 0.29 3.40
N ASP A 268 12.34 1.14 3.67
CA ASP A 268 12.09 1.70 5.00
C ASP A 268 10.97 0.98 5.72
N GLY A 269 11.11 0.78 7.04
CA GLY A 269 10.04 0.20 7.85
C GLY A 269 9.00 1.22 8.30
N LEU A 270 7.82 0.74 8.71
CA LEU A 270 6.70 1.57 9.19
C LEU A 270 7.12 2.56 10.29
N LYS A 271 7.90 2.12 11.29
CA LYS A 271 8.34 2.98 12.40
C LYS A 271 9.17 4.18 11.93
N LYS A 272 10.01 4.00 10.88
CA LYS A 272 10.77 5.11 10.30
C LYS A 272 9.83 6.10 9.62
N TRP A 273 8.86 5.63 8.83
CA TRP A 273 7.86 6.48 8.20
C TRP A 273 7.01 7.24 9.21
N GLN A 274 6.56 6.60 10.29
CA GLN A 274 5.82 7.25 11.37
C GLN A 274 6.65 8.35 12.04
N ARG A 275 7.92 8.09 12.35
CA ARG A 275 8.82 9.08 12.92
C ARG A 275 9.03 10.28 12.00
N GLU A 276 9.25 10.03 10.72
CA GLU A 276 9.42 11.08 9.72
C GLU A 276 8.14 11.92 9.54
N LEU A 277 6.96 11.30 9.60
CA LEU A 277 5.69 12.00 9.54
C LEU A 277 5.46 12.86 10.81
N LEU A 278 5.82 12.35 11.98
CA LEU A 278 5.76 13.14 13.23
C LEU A 278 6.62 14.40 13.12
N VAL A 279 7.89 14.26 12.67
CA VAL A 279 8.77 15.43 12.48
C VAL A 279 8.19 16.41 11.47
N PHE A 280 7.63 15.92 10.37
CA PHE A 280 6.97 16.76 9.38
C PHE A 280 5.81 17.56 10.00
N VAL A 281 4.91 16.90 10.72
CA VAL A 281 3.73 17.54 11.31
C VAL A 281 4.13 18.53 12.39
N VAL A 282 5.10 18.21 13.25
CA VAL A 282 5.61 19.13 14.28
C VAL A 282 6.13 20.42 13.67
N ASN A 283 6.93 20.33 12.60
CA ASN A 283 7.53 21.53 11.99
C ASN A 283 6.57 22.29 11.07
N ASN A 284 5.78 21.58 10.24
CA ASN A 284 4.99 22.22 9.18
C ASN A 284 3.55 22.58 9.61
N ILE A 285 3.03 21.91 10.64
CA ILE A 285 1.62 22.09 11.07
C ILE A 285 1.54 22.68 12.47
N ILE A 286 2.28 22.11 13.44
CA ILE A 286 2.28 22.60 14.83
C ILE A 286 3.12 23.88 14.96
N GLY A 287 4.15 24.04 14.10
CA GLY A 287 5.03 25.22 14.12
C GLY A 287 6.08 25.19 15.24
N PHE A 288 6.39 24.01 15.78
CA PHE A 288 7.43 23.83 16.77
C PHE A 288 8.73 23.35 16.10
N ASP A 289 9.86 24.02 16.39
CA ASP A 289 11.17 23.66 15.80
C ASP A 289 11.70 22.35 16.38
N LEU A 290 11.68 21.27 15.59
CA LEU A 290 12.09 19.93 15.99
C LEU A 290 12.95 19.25 14.92
N GLN A 291 14.19 18.94 15.29
CA GLN A 291 15.10 18.20 14.41
C GLN A 291 14.96 16.67 14.59
N LYS A 292 15.15 15.92 13.50
CA LYS A 292 15.04 14.45 13.48
C LYS A 292 15.93 13.75 14.50
N HIS A 293 17.16 14.27 14.75
CA HIS A 293 18.06 13.65 15.71
C HIS A 293 17.49 13.69 17.13
N VAL A 294 16.78 14.76 17.52
CA VAL A 294 16.12 14.85 18.82
C VAL A 294 15.10 13.73 19.00
N VAL A 295 14.32 13.45 17.93
CA VAL A 295 13.34 12.35 17.96
C VAL A 295 14.00 10.98 17.97
N ARG A 296 15.14 10.83 17.28
CA ARG A 296 15.94 9.60 17.27
C ARG A 296 16.58 9.30 18.63
N ASP A 297 17.17 10.33 19.24
CA ASP A 297 18.00 10.18 20.44
C ASP A 297 17.15 10.04 21.72
N GLY A 298 15.87 10.45 21.67
CA GLY A 298 14.96 10.31 22.80
C GLY A 298 15.23 11.28 23.94
N LYS A 299 14.80 10.94 25.16
CA LYS A 299 14.96 11.77 26.40
C LYS A 299 14.40 13.18 26.21
N TYR A 300 13.17 13.26 25.71
CA TYR A 300 12.51 14.51 25.34
C TYR A 300 12.28 15.44 26.52
N SER A 301 12.49 16.75 26.30
CA SER A 301 11.97 17.78 27.21
C SER A 301 10.43 17.74 27.25
N THR A 302 9.85 18.43 28.23
CA THR A 302 8.39 18.50 28.38
C THR A 302 7.74 19.11 27.14
N GLU A 303 8.35 20.16 26.58
CA GLU A 303 7.86 20.89 25.39
C GLU A 303 7.90 20.00 24.13
N VAL A 304 9.04 19.31 23.90
CA VAL A 304 9.19 18.36 22.78
C VAL A 304 8.19 17.22 22.91
N LYS A 305 8.01 16.67 24.12
CA LYS A 305 7.06 15.60 24.37
C LYS A 305 5.61 16.06 24.10
N GLN A 306 5.29 17.30 24.46
CA GLN A 306 3.96 17.86 24.17
C GLN A 306 3.78 18.06 22.66
N ALA A 307 4.72 18.69 21.96
CA ALA A 307 4.65 18.88 20.51
C ALA A 307 4.48 17.56 19.74
N LEU A 308 5.21 16.49 20.17
CA LEU A 308 5.04 15.15 19.59
C LEU A 308 3.67 14.54 19.87
N LYS A 309 3.09 14.76 21.05
CA LYS A 309 1.72 14.32 21.37
C LYS A 309 0.67 15.05 20.53
N ASP A 310 0.82 16.37 20.38
CA ASP A 310 -0.08 17.19 19.56
C ASP A 310 -0.02 16.76 18.10
N ALA A 311 1.19 16.52 17.57
CA ALA A 311 1.39 15.97 16.22
C ALA A 311 0.77 14.57 16.08
N ALA A 312 0.95 13.69 17.06
CA ALA A 312 0.37 12.36 17.06
C ALA A 312 -1.17 12.41 17.10
N GLN A 313 -1.75 13.32 17.88
CA GLN A 313 -3.18 13.53 17.91
C GLN A 313 -3.69 14.08 16.58
N TRP A 314 -3.02 15.08 16.01
CA TRP A 314 -3.35 15.61 14.68
C TRP A 314 -3.33 14.53 13.60
N ILE A 315 -2.26 13.67 13.58
CA ILE A 315 -2.18 12.55 12.64
C ILE A 315 -3.38 11.61 12.81
N LYS A 316 -3.68 11.18 14.04
CA LYS A 316 -4.83 10.30 14.32
C LYS A 316 -6.15 10.89 13.83
N ASP A 317 -6.35 12.19 14.05
CA ASP A 317 -7.60 12.85 13.67
C ASP A 317 -7.73 13.05 12.16
N LYS A 318 -6.63 13.34 11.48
CA LYS A 318 -6.62 13.61 10.03
C LYS A 318 -6.51 12.34 9.18
N THR A 319 -6.02 11.23 9.75
CA THR A 319 -5.86 9.96 9.01
C THR A 319 -6.89 8.90 9.43
N LYS A 320 -8.02 9.32 10.03
CA LYS A 320 -9.17 8.45 10.27
C LYS A 320 -9.65 7.80 8.97
N ASN A 321 -10.32 6.65 9.09
CA ASN A 321 -10.88 5.90 7.96
C ASN A 321 -9.83 5.47 6.90
N HIS A 322 -8.65 5.10 7.36
CA HIS A 322 -7.57 4.56 6.49
C HIS A 322 -7.13 5.52 5.36
N ILE A 323 -7.18 6.83 5.60
CA ILE A 323 -6.65 7.83 4.63
C ILE A 323 -5.20 7.51 4.23
N ILE A 324 -4.37 7.04 5.17
CA ILE A 324 -3.00 6.60 4.86
C ILE A 324 -2.83 5.16 5.32
N THR A 325 -2.67 4.26 4.37
CA THR A 325 -2.35 2.85 4.64
C THR A 325 -0.91 2.55 4.21
N VAL A 326 -0.15 1.88 5.06
CA VAL A 326 1.26 1.52 4.78
C VAL A 326 1.39 0.01 4.67
N VAL A 327 1.97 -0.45 3.56
CA VAL A 327 2.20 -1.87 3.25
C VAL A 327 3.72 -2.11 3.11
N PRO A 328 4.41 -2.60 4.14
CA PRO A 328 5.83 -2.95 4.03
C PRO A 328 6.00 -4.33 3.37
N PHE A 329 6.88 -4.42 2.38
CA PHE A 329 7.24 -5.68 1.74
C PHE A 329 8.47 -6.30 2.42
N LYS A 330 8.38 -7.54 2.90
CA LYS A 330 9.55 -8.32 3.37
C LYS A 330 10.50 -8.63 2.20
N LYS A 331 9.95 -9.01 1.05
CA LYS A 331 10.65 -9.18 -0.24
C LYS A 331 9.83 -8.49 -1.32
N TYR A 332 10.47 -7.60 -2.05
CA TYR A 332 9.82 -6.90 -3.15
C TYR A 332 9.66 -7.82 -4.36
N GLN A 333 8.48 -7.84 -4.90
CA GLN A 333 8.11 -8.44 -6.18
C GLN A 333 7.05 -7.54 -6.82
N THR A 334 7.23 -7.22 -8.08
CA THR A 334 6.31 -6.34 -8.82
C THR A 334 4.89 -6.91 -8.85
N GLU A 335 4.75 -8.20 -8.97
CA GLU A 335 3.46 -8.88 -8.90
C GLU A 335 2.73 -8.64 -7.56
N LYS A 336 3.46 -8.67 -6.43
CA LYS A 336 2.88 -8.35 -5.12
C LYS A 336 2.45 -6.88 -5.02
N ALA A 337 3.21 -5.97 -5.63
CA ALA A 337 2.82 -4.57 -5.72
C ALA A 337 1.53 -4.42 -6.54
N ILE A 338 1.42 -5.08 -7.69
CA ILE A 338 0.23 -5.08 -8.54
C ILE A 338 -0.98 -5.69 -7.79
N LYS A 339 -0.84 -6.85 -7.14
CA LYS A 339 -1.91 -7.45 -6.32
C LYS A 339 -2.35 -6.50 -5.20
N THR A 340 -1.42 -5.77 -4.59
CA THR A 340 -1.73 -4.75 -3.58
C THR A 340 -2.52 -3.58 -4.19
N ILE A 341 -2.11 -3.07 -5.35
CA ILE A 341 -2.83 -2.01 -6.07
C ILE A 341 -4.25 -2.46 -6.39
N LEU A 342 -4.43 -3.64 -7.00
CA LEU A 342 -5.73 -4.20 -7.35
C LEU A 342 -6.63 -4.39 -6.11
N LYS A 343 -6.09 -4.90 -5.01
CA LYS A 343 -6.83 -5.06 -3.76
C LYS A 343 -7.37 -3.74 -3.24
N PHE A 344 -6.53 -2.73 -3.14
CA PHE A 344 -6.95 -1.45 -2.56
C PHE A 344 -7.75 -0.58 -3.54
N SER A 345 -7.52 -0.70 -4.85
CA SER A 345 -8.36 -0.04 -5.85
C SER A 345 -9.81 -0.54 -5.81
N SER A 346 -10.03 -1.84 -5.57
CA SER A 346 -11.38 -2.39 -5.37
C SER A 346 -12.06 -1.87 -4.10
N MET A 347 -11.31 -1.26 -3.18
CA MET A 347 -11.80 -0.58 -1.98
C MET A 347 -11.95 0.94 -2.18
N GLY A 348 -11.79 1.43 -3.40
CA GLY A 348 -11.94 2.85 -3.76
C GLY A 348 -10.68 3.70 -3.64
N VAL A 349 -9.51 3.11 -3.35
CA VAL A 349 -8.25 3.85 -3.31
C VAL A 349 -7.77 4.17 -4.71
N LYS A 350 -7.52 5.47 -4.99
CA LYS A 350 -7.06 5.96 -6.29
C LYS A 350 -5.57 6.33 -6.30
N TYR A 351 -4.96 6.59 -5.15
CA TYR A 351 -3.58 7.08 -5.04
C TYR A 351 -2.67 6.06 -4.40
N PHE A 352 -1.49 5.87 -5.00
CA PHE A 352 -0.48 4.92 -4.55
C PHE A 352 0.91 5.56 -4.54
N LEU A 353 1.76 5.09 -3.63
CA LEU A 353 3.19 5.40 -3.59
C LEU A 353 3.98 4.11 -3.47
N LEU A 354 4.94 3.88 -4.36
CA LEU A 354 5.92 2.80 -4.27
C LEU A 354 7.31 3.37 -3.98
N ASP A 355 7.82 3.10 -2.80
CA ASP A 355 9.13 3.57 -2.33
C ASP A 355 10.02 2.39 -1.91
N THR A 356 10.88 1.88 -2.75
CA THR A 356 11.46 2.28 -4.04
C THR A 356 11.24 1.18 -5.08
N PHE A 357 11.09 1.51 -6.37
CA PHE A 357 11.07 0.53 -7.45
C PHE A 357 12.45 -0.10 -7.63
N LYS A 358 12.50 -1.42 -7.65
CA LYS A 358 13.71 -2.25 -7.78
C LYS A 358 13.42 -3.46 -8.64
N MET A 359 14.50 -4.18 -9.00
CA MET A 359 14.37 -5.53 -9.55
C MET A 359 13.71 -6.47 -8.54
N ASP A 360 12.97 -7.43 -9.04
CA ASP A 360 12.32 -8.45 -8.22
C ASP A 360 13.37 -9.28 -7.46
N ALA A 361 13.08 -9.56 -6.19
CA ALA A 361 14.01 -10.30 -5.35
C ALA A 361 14.20 -11.74 -5.84
N GLY A 362 15.45 -12.13 -6.09
CA GLY A 362 15.82 -13.48 -6.51
C GLY A 362 16.00 -13.67 -8.03
N LYS A 363 15.76 -12.64 -8.83
CA LYS A 363 15.93 -12.66 -10.28
C LYS A 363 17.07 -11.71 -10.70
N VAL A 364 18.29 -12.17 -10.66
CA VAL A 364 19.44 -11.45 -11.24
C VAL A 364 19.85 -12.18 -12.50
N THR A 365 19.45 -11.66 -13.66
CA THR A 365 19.82 -12.19 -14.98
C THR A 365 20.55 -11.11 -15.78
N ASP A 366 21.25 -11.49 -16.82
CA ASP A 366 21.92 -10.55 -17.73
C ASP A 366 20.93 -9.57 -18.42
N ASN A 367 19.64 -9.89 -18.41
CA ASN A 367 18.55 -9.09 -19.00
C ASN A 367 17.72 -8.33 -17.93
N SER A 368 18.28 -8.03 -16.76
CA SER A 368 17.58 -7.38 -15.65
C SER A 368 16.91 -6.03 -16.01
N TRP A 369 17.46 -5.31 -17.01
CA TRP A 369 16.90 -4.08 -17.53
C TRP A 369 15.57 -4.29 -18.28
N LEU A 370 15.47 -5.39 -19.05
CA LEU A 370 14.25 -5.74 -19.78
C LEU A 370 13.13 -6.13 -18.80
N GLU A 371 13.49 -6.88 -17.75
CA GLU A 371 12.55 -7.24 -16.68
C GLU A 371 11.99 -5.98 -15.97
N MET A 372 12.85 -5.02 -15.64
CA MET A 372 12.38 -3.76 -15.04
C MET A 372 11.45 -2.97 -15.97
N GLN A 373 11.71 -2.96 -17.27
CA GLN A 373 10.82 -2.35 -18.25
C GLN A 373 9.47 -3.08 -18.31
N GLN A 374 9.47 -4.41 -18.41
CA GLN A 374 8.25 -5.22 -18.42
C GLN A 374 7.43 -5.03 -17.13
N ASN A 375 8.09 -4.99 -16.00
CA ASN A 375 7.47 -4.73 -14.70
C ASN A 375 6.81 -3.34 -14.66
N MET A 376 7.44 -2.31 -15.23
CA MET A 376 6.86 -0.97 -15.30
C MET A 376 5.66 -0.92 -16.25
N VAL A 377 5.71 -1.63 -17.37
CA VAL A 377 4.58 -1.78 -18.30
C VAL A 377 3.42 -2.48 -17.59
N ALA A 378 3.67 -3.57 -16.87
CA ALA A 378 2.64 -4.29 -16.11
C ALA A 378 1.97 -3.42 -15.03
N ILE A 379 2.73 -2.55 -14.35
CA ILE A 379 2.15 -1.56 -13.44
C ILE A 379 1.27 -0.56 -14.22
N ASN A 380 1.75 -0.04 -15.36
CA ASN A 380 1.00 0.90 -16.18
C ASN A 380 -0.32 0.32 -16.70
N ASP A 381 -0.33 -0.97 -17.05
CA ASP A 381 -1.54 -1.64 -17.54
C ASP A 381 -2.66 -1.68 -16.48
N VAL A 382 -2.32 -1.64 -15.21
CA VAL A 382 -3.29 -1.51 -14.11
C VAL A 382 -3.68 -0.05 -13.86
N ILE A 383 -2.72 0.89 -14.02
CA ILE A 383 -2.88 2.30 -13.64
C ILE A 383 -3.67 3.09 -14.69
N LYS A 384 -3.49 2.81 -15.98
CA LYS A 384 -4.03 3.59 -17.09
C LYS A 384 -5.56 3.80 -17.03
N PRO A 385 -6.09 4.87 -17.69
CA PRO A 385 -7.52 5.22 -17.65
C PRO A 385 -8.45 4.08 -18.06
N GLU A 386 -8.10 3.31 -19.08
CA GLU A 386 -8.91 2.22 -19.63
C GLU A 386 -8.95 0.99 -18.71
N SER A 387 -8.16 0.97 -17.62
CA SER A 387 -8.14 -0.11 -16.64
C SER A 387 -8.75 0.34 -15.31
N LYS A 388 -7.94 0.75 -14.34
CA LYS A 388 -8.41 1.15 -13.01
C LYS A 388 -8.44 2.66 -12.80
N ASN A 389 -7.85 3.42 -13.71
CA ASN A 389 -7.75 4.88 -13.66
C ASN A 389 -7.21 5.38 -12.31
N LEU A 390 -5.97 5.05 -12.00
CA LEU A 390 -5.32 5.30 -10.72
C LEU A 390 -4.13 6.24 -10.90
N HIS A 391 -3.63 6.80 -9.81
CA HIS A 391 -2.34 7.48 -9.78
C HIS A 391 -1.33 6.71 -8.94
N ILE A 392 -0.12 6.55 -9.43
CA ILE A 392 0.99 6.03 -8.65
C ILE A 392 2.23 6.91 -8.78
N MET A 393 2.78 7.32 -7.64
CA MET A 393 4.13 7.86 -7.58
C MET A 393 5.12 6.74 -7.27
N ILE A 394 6.20 6.66 -8.04
CA ILE A 394 7.23 5.64 -7.90
C ILE A 394 8.59 6.30 -7.74
N THR A 395 9.28 6.00 -6.64
CA THR A 395 10.68 6.44 -6.49
C THR A 395 11.62 5.40 -7.10
N PHE A 396 12.71 5.85 -7.69
CA PHE A 396 13.75 4.97 -8.24
C PHE A 396 15.14 5.58 -8.10
N GLN A 397 16.19 4.75 -8.20
CA GLN A 397 17.56 5.19 -8.02
C GLN A 397 18.25 5.39 -9.39
N LEU A 398 18.94 6.52 -9.53
CA LEU A 398 19.77 6.79 -10.70
C LEU A 398 21.07 5.99 -10.69
N ALA A 399 21.63 5.78 -11.88
CA ALA A 399 22.93 5.11 -12.02
C ALA A 399 24.05 5.90 -11.32
N LYS A 400 25.04 5.19 -10.77
CA LYS A 400 26.16 5.79 -10.06
C LYS A 400 26.99 6.76 -10.91
N GLY A 401 27.03 6.59 -12.26
CA GLY A 401 27.67 7.50 -13.19
C GLY A 401 27.09 8.92 -13.19
N SER A 402 25.87 9.11 -12.71
CA SER A 402 25.22 10.42 -12.62
C SER A 402 25.75 11.32 -11.49
N VAL A 403 26.65 10.84 -10.62
CA VAL A 403 27.18 11.59 -9.47
C VAL A 403 27.88 12.90 -9.87
N LYS A 404 28.50 12.96 -11.04
CA LYS A 404 29.23 14.14 -11.54
C LYS A 404 28.43 15.00 -12.51
N GLN A 405 27.24 14.57 -12.89
CA GLN A 405 26.45 15.31 -13.89
C GLN A 405 25.64 16.43 -13.22
N ARG A 406 25.71 17.61 -13.81
CA ARG A 406 24.99 18.80 -13.36
C ARG A 406 23.61 18.92 -13.98
N TYR A 407 23.49 18.57 -15.25
CA TYR A 407 22.22 18.58 -15.98
C TYR A 407 21.69 17.17 -16.14
N TYR A 408 20.46 16.93 -15.70
CA TYR A 408 19.84 15.63 -15.78
C TYR A 408 18.91 15.52 -16.99
N THR A 409 19.08 14.41 -17.71
CA THR A 409 18.25 13.96 -18.83
C THR A 409 17.77 12.53 -18.58
N GLN A 410 16.97 12.00 -19.48
CA GLN A 410 16.54 10.59 -19.41
C GLN A 410 17.71 9.59 -19.40
N ASP A 411 18.86 9.94 -20.00
CA ASP A 411 20.05 9.07 -20.04
C ASP A 411 20.67 8.81 -18.66
N ASN A 412 20.36 9.64 -17.65
CA ASN A 412 20.82 9.45 -16.27
C ASN A 412 20.18 8.24 -15.58
N ILE A 413 19.13 7.66 -16.14
CA ILE A 413 18.50 6.42 -15.61
C ILE A 413 19.43 5.21 -15.82
N GLY A 414 20.39 5.31 -16.74
CA GLY A 414 21.33 4.24 -17.01
C GLY A 414 20.74 3.13 -17.88
N VAL A 415 21.10 1.88 -17.59
CA VAL A 415 20.75 0.73 -18.42
C VAL A 415 19.24 0.51 -18.54
N SER A 416 18.47 0.91 -17.54
CA SER A 416 17.00 0.75 -17.51
C SER A 416 16.24 2.01 -17.95
N LYS A 417 16.79 2.82 -18.85
CA LYS A 417 16.15 4.10 -19.25
C LYS A 417 14.72 3.95 -19.77
N ASN A 418 14.37 2.83 -20.34
CA ASN A 418 13.02 2.58 -20.86
C ASN A 418 11.93 2.42 -19.78
N ILE A 419 12.28 2.37 -18.49
CA ILE A 419 11.27 2.40 -17.41
C ILE A 419 10.46 3.71 -17.41
N ILE A 420 10.99 4.76 -18.02
CA ILE A 420 10.32 6.06 -18.14
C ILE A 420 9.20 6.06 -19.19
N ASP A 421 9.21 5.13 -20.16
CA ASP A 421 8.30 5.16 -21.29
C ASP A 421 6.82 5.14 -20.91
N PRO A 422 6.36 4.31 -19.98
CA PRO A 422 4.96 4.32 -19.54
C PRO A 422 4.60 5.54 -18.69
N ALA A 423 5.57 6.18 -18.03
CA ALA A 423 5.30 7.26 -17.11
C ALA A 423 4.78 8.52 -17.81
N SER A 424 3.88 9.23 -17.16
CA SER A 424 3.37 10.53 -17.62
C SER A 424 4.31 11.66 -17.24
N THR A 425 4.85 11.61 -16.03
CA THR A 425 5.80 12.60 -15.50
C THR A 425 7.02 11.91 -14.92
N CYS A 426 8.20 12.45 -15.17
CA CYS A 426 9.43 12.02 -14.52
C CYS A 426 10.19 13.23 -13.97
N ILE A 427 10.39 13.23 -12.66
CA ILE A 427 11.11 14.27 -11.91
C ILE A 427 12.42 13.67 -11.44
N MET A 428 13.54 14.29 -11.76
CA MET A 428 14.85 13.90 -11.22
C MET A 428 15.36 14.95 -10.26
N ILE A 429 15.93 14.49 -9.15
CA ILE A 429 16.36 15.34 -8.04
C ILE A 429 17.86 15.19 -7.85
N ARG A 430 18.57 16.34 -7.78
CA ARG A 430 19.95 16.41 -7.28
C ARG A 430 20.11 17.52 -6.27
N ASP A 431 21.12 17.42 -5.46
CA ASP A 431 21.56 18.54 -4.63
C ASP A 431 22.17 19.63 -5.48
N LEU A 432 21.97 20.88 -5.09
CA LEU A 432 22.72 22.00 -5.62
C LEU A 432 24.16 21.92 -5.10
N TYR A 433 25.13 22.08 -5.98
CA TYR A 433 26.55 22.06 -5.60
C TYR A 433 26.94 23.38 -4.96
N ASP A 434 28.00 23.34 -4.13
CA ASP A 434 28.45 24.56 -3.44
C ASP A 434 28.92 25.66 -4.37
N ASP A 435 29.55 25.31 -5.50
CA ASP A 435 29.98 26.25 -6.54
C ASP A 435 28.85 26.84 -7.38
N GLU A 436 27.60 26.35 -7.20
CA GLU A 436 26.38 26.86 -7.86
C GLU A 436 25.61 27.88 -6.98
N LYS A 437 26.02 28.08 -5.73
CA LYS A 437 25.41 29.04 -4.81
C LYS A 437 25.76 30.48 -5.16
N THR A 438 25.03 31.43 -4.60
CA THR A 438 25.21 32.86 -4.86
C THR A 438 26.63 33.32 -4.52
N GLY A 439 27.30 33.96 -5.47
CA GLY A 439 28.67 34.49 -5.36
C GLY A 439 29.78 33.46 -5.64
N GLU A 440 29.43 32.25 -6.09
CA GLU A 440 30.39 31.21 -6.45
C GLU A 440 30.63 31.13 -7.97
N ASN A 441 31.66 30.39 -8.41
CA ASN A 441 32.15 30.38 -9.79
C ASN A 441 31.17 29.94 -10.85
N ARG A 442 30.17 29.10 -10.47
CA ARG A 442 29.13 28.56 -11.33
C ARG A 442 27.74 28.94 -10.83
N GLU A 443 27.62 30.13 -10.25
CA GLU A 443 26.38 30.61 -9.66
C GLU A 443 25.18 30.37 -10.58
N LEU A 444 24.17 29.72 -10.06
CA LEU A 444 22.86 29.60 -10.71
C LEU A 444 21.97 30.78 -10.33
N HIS A 445 21.53 31.51 -11.33
CA HIS A 445 20.57 32.59 -11.14
C HIS A 445 19.17 32.00 -10.93
N VAL A 446 18.65 32.19 -9.73
CA VAL A 446 17.32 31.70 -9.34
C VAL A 446 16.34 32.85 -9.35
N TYR A 447 15.17 32.62 -9.91
CA TYR A 447 14.11 33.61 -10.02
C TYR A 447 12.79 33.06 -9.44
N LYS A 448 12.16 33.83 -8.56
CA LYS A 448 10.78 33.62 -8.18
C LYS A 448 9.88 34.26 -9.25
N LEU A 449 8.81 33.57 -9.61
CA LEU A 449 7.82 34.05 -10.55
C LEU A 449 6.68 34.76 -9.79
N GLU A 450 6.44 36.04 -10.08
CA GLU A 450 5.37 36.84 -9.47
C GLU A 450 4.48 37.50 -10.54
N GLY A 451 3.33 38.03 -10.09
CA GLY A 451 2.33 38.68 -10.92
C GLY A 451 1.24 37.75 -11.46
N LYS A 452 0.10 38.33 -11.90
CA LYS A 452 -1.08 37.57 -12.36
C LYS A 452 -0.79 36.55 -13.46
N ASN A 453 0.27 36.73 -14.24
CA ASN A 453 0.66 35.79 -15.31
C ASN A 453 2.02 35.10 -15.07
N GLY A 454 2.62 35.20 -13.87
CA GLY A 454 3.94 34.64 -13.57
C GLY A 454 5.08 35.20 -14.45
N LYS A 455 4.91 36.42 -15.03
CA LYS A 455 5.87 37.02 -15.97
C LYS A 455 6.98 37.81 -15.29
N THR A 456 6.77 38.26 -14.04
CA THR A 456 7.77 39.04 -13.30
C THR A 456 8.76 38.10 -12.64
N LYS A 457 10.04 38.19 -13.03
CA LYS A 457 11.12 37.39 -12.42
C LYS A 457 11.82 38.21 -11.34
N ILE A 458 11.72 37.78 -10.11
CA ILE A 458 12.41 38.39 -8.96
C ILE A 458 13.61 37.51 -8.60
N PRO A 459 14.84 38.03 -8.62
CA PRO A 459 16.02 37.24 -8.26
C PRO A 459 16.00 36.81 -6.82
N VAL A 460 16.37 35.55 -6.58
CA VAL A 460 16.48 34.95 -5.26
C VAL A 460 17.94 34.64 -5.00
N LYS A 461 18.47 35.12 -3.87
CA LYS A 461 19.81 34.78 -3.41
C LYS A 461 19.81 33.47 -2.64
N LEU A 462 20.71 32.56 -3.00
CA LEU A 462 20.88 31.29 -2.29
C LEU A 462 21.85 31.47 -1.12
N GLU A 463 21.38 31.21 0.08
CA GLU A 463 22.18 31.31 1.32
C GLU A 463 23.17 30.13 1.40
N LYS A 464 24.41 30.40 1.87
CA LYS A 464 25.49 29.40 1.88
C LYS A 464 25.25 28.27 2.88
N ASP A 465 24.56 28.55 3.98
CA ASP A 465 24.27 27.64 5.09
C ASP A 465 23.02 26.79 4.89
N LYS A 466 22.25 27.07 3.82
CA LYS A 466 21.06 26.29 3.46
C LYS A 466 21.36 25.24 2.41
N ARG A 467 20.60 24.16 2.46
CA ARG A 467 20.59 23.12 1.43
C ARG A 467 19.50 23.38 0.41
N TYR A 468 19.89 23.32 -0.84
CA TYR A 468 19.00 23.45 -1.98
C TYR A 468 19.07 22.22 -2.88
N GLN A 469 17.98 21.93 -3.55
CA GLN A 469 17.90 20.88 -4.56
C GLN A 469 17.32 21.42 -5.84
N ILE A 470 17.67 20.75 -6.93
CA ILE A 470 17.18 21.06 -8.27
C ILE A 470 16.30 19.91 -8.73
N LEU A 471 15.09 20.24 -9.15
CA LEU A 471 14.15 19.32 -9.76
C LEU A 471 14.19 19.52 -11.29
N PHE A 472 14.49 18.44 -12.01
CA PHE A 472 14.46 18.35 -13.47
C PHE A 472 13.20 17.60 -13.88
N ILE A 473 12.32 18.24 -14.63
CA ILE A 473 11.16 17.57 -15.23
C ILE A 473 11.61 16.97 -16.56
N VAL A 474 12.17 15.76 -16.52
CA VAL A 474 12.79 15.15 -17.72
C VAL A 474 11.76 14.49 -18.65
N LYS A 475 10.55 14.26 -18.18
CA LYS A 475 9.39 13.84 -18.96
C LYS A 475 8.14 14.51 -18.41
N ASN A 476 7.28 15.00 -19.31
CA ASN A 476 6.03 15.63 -18.97
C ASN A 476 5.05 15.48 -20.14
N ARG A 477 3.97 14.73 -19.96
CA ARG A 477 2.93 14.57 -20.99
C ARG A 477 1.93 15.72 -21.01
N GLU A 478 1.76 16.42 -19.86
CA GLU A 478 0.84 17.55 -19.71
C GLU A 478 1.49 18.90 -20.02
N GLY A 479 2.76 18.92 -20.38
CA GLY A 479 3.48 20.15 -20.62
C GLY A 479 4.87 19.93 -21.21
N SER A 480 5.74 20.91 -21.02
CA SER A 480 7.10 20.85 -21.55
C SER A 480 8.08 20.20 -20.57
N ALA A 481 9.02 19.45 -21.10
CA ALA A 481 10.10 18.87 -20.32
C ALA A 481 11.34 19.79 -20.33
N ASN A 482 12.00 19.91 -19.19
CA ASN A 482 13.31 20.59 -19.01
C ASN A 482 13.45 22.01 -19.60
N GLN A 483 12.35 22.78 -19.76
CA GLN A 483 12.45 24.18 -20.18
C GLN A 483 13.21 25.05 -19.17
N PHE A 484 13.06 24.74 -17.91
CA PHE A 484 13.77 25.28 -16.76
C PHE A 484 13.81 24.23 -15.67
N GLN A 485 14.59 24.47 -14.63
CA GLN A 485 14.62 23.60 -13.47
C GLN A 485 14.04 24.34 -12.26
N ILE A 486 13.36 23.59 -11.39
CA ILE A 486 12.77 24.13 -10.18
C ILE A 486 13.77 23.98 -9.03
N VAL A 487 13.98 25.06 -8.29
CA VAL A 487 14.85 25.07 -7.11
C VAL A 487 14.00 24.99 -5.87
N VAL A 488 14.33 24.03 -5.00
CA VAL A 488 13.66 23.83 -3.71
C VAL A 488 14.66 23.99 -2.57
N GLU A 489 14.27 24.67 -1.52
CA GLU A 489 14.95 24.66 -0.23
C GLU A 489 14.54 23.38 0.51
N HIS A 490 15.51 22.61 1.01
CA HIS A 490 15.26 21.33 1.64
C HIS A 490 16.00 21.20 2.97
N ASP A 491 15.30 21.47 4.06
CA ASP A 491 15.78 21.14 5.40
C ASP A 491 15.45 19.68 5.74
N MET A 492 16.41 18.79 5.45
CA MET A 492 16.26 17.37 5.75
C MET A 492 16.13 17.08 7.23
N SER A 493 16.67 17.92 8.10
CA SER A 493 16.64 17.71 9.54
C SER A 493 15.25 17.91 10.12
N ARG A 494 14.43 18.74 9.45
CA ARG A 494 13.08 19.11 9.87
C ARG A 494 11.96 18.57 8.96
N ASN A 495 12.30 17.86 7.88
CA ASN A 495 11.33 17.48 6.83
C ASN A 495 10.59 18.67 6.23
N ILE A 496 11.29 19.79 6.01
CA ILE A 496 10.73 20.96 5.33
C ILE A 496 11.26 20.97 3.90
N MET A 497 10.37 21.02 2.94
CA MET A 497 10.70 21.19 1.53
C MET A 497 9.79 22.26 0.94
N LYS A 498 10.41 23.26 0.27
CA LYS A 498 9.68 24.40 -0.25
C LYS A 498 10.30 24.84 -1.56
N GLU A 499 9.47 25.02 -2.58
CA GLU A 499 9.85 25.63 -3.83
C GLU A 499 10.19 27.11 -3.63
N ILE A 500 11.32 27.54 -4.17
CA ILE A 500 11.77 28.93 -4.02
C ILE A 500 11.87 29.66 -5.36
N GLY A 501 11.92 28.96 -6.47
CA GLY A 501 11.97 29.58 -7.80
C GLY A 501 12.43 28.64 -8.90
N ILE A 502 12.75 29.22 -10.02
CA ILE A 502 13.24 28.51 -11.21
C ILE A 502 14.65 28.97 -11.58
N THR A 503 15.38 28.11 -12.26
CA THR A 503 16.71 28.39 -12.80
C THR A 503 16.89 27.67 -14.14
N ASN A 504 17.92 28.08 -14.87
CA ASN A 504 18.41 27.34 -16.04
C ASN A 504 19.82 26.81 -15.73
N VAL A 505 19.91 25.49 -15.52
CA VAL A 505 21.19 24.81 -15.33
C VAL A 505 21.88 24.72 -16.69
N PRO A 506 23.13 25.16 -16.81
CA PRO A 506 23.89 25.01 -18.05
C PRO A 506 24.08 23.55 -18.42
N ILE A 507 23.98 23.27 -19.73
CA ILE A 507 24.33 21.95 -20.26
C ILE A 507 25.83 21.98 -20.53
N ASP A 508 26.59 21.29 -19.67
CA ASP A 508 28.03 21.09 -19.92
C ASP A 508 28.17 20.03 -21.02
N PHE A 509 28.68 20.41 -22.19
CA PHE A 509 29.03 19.50 -23.29
C PHE A 509 30.42 18.90 -23.09
#